data_faf281e38ddd69ef32f87b4bfb0417c7
#
_entry.id   faf281e38ddd69ef32f87b4bfb0417c7
#
_cell.length_a   1.000
_cell.length_b   1.000
_cell.length_c   1.000
_cell.angle_alpha   90.00
_cell.angle_beta   90.00
_cell.angle_gamma   90.00
#
_symmetry.space_group_name_H-M   'P 1'
#
loop_
_entity.id
_entity.type
_entity.pdbx_description
1 polymer ?
#
loop_
_entity_poly.entity_id
_entity_poly.type
_entity_poly.pdbx_seq_one_letter_code
_entity_poly.pdbx_strand_id
1 'polypeptide(L)'
;MVIRALDLVKHCYSNEDGHVVYDAVLAQILHGQSVVVSFEGVDTVPSSFVNSAFIALLEKFPFEQIKQNLSFKQTTPQINEMIRSRFSFEANRRYA
;
A
#
# COMPACT_ATOMS: atom_id res chain seq x y z
N MET A 1 10.67 7.18 -6.27
CA MET A 1 11.32 5.97 -5.75
C MET A 1 10.47 4.73 -6.03
N VAL A 2 11.08 3.66 -6.48
CA VAL A 2 10.38 2.40 -6.73
C VAL A 2 10.78 1.40 -5.65
N ILE A 3 9.79 0.77 -5.01
CA ILE A 3 9.98 -0.28 -4.02
C ILE A 3 9.33 -1.55 -4.57
N ARG A 4 10.13 -2.59 -4.77
CA ARG A 4 9.61 -3.89 -5.19
C ARG A 4 9.24 -4.68 -3.94
N ALA A 5 7.96 -5.07 -3.81
CA ALA A 5 7.47 -5.70 -2.59
C ALA A 5 8.25 -6.98 -2.25
N LEU A 6 8.55 -7.81 -3.25
CA LEU A 6 9.26 -9.07 -3.01
C LEU A 6 10.76 -8.88 -2.73
N ASP A 7 11.29 -7.66 -2.82
CA ASP A 7 12.62 -7.37 -2.30
C ASP A 7 12.61 -7.23 -0.79
N LEU A 8 11.45 -6.95 -0.20
CA LEU A 8 11.30 -6.72 1.23
C LEU A 8 10.75 -7.93 1.98
N VAL A 9 9.84 -8.69 1.35
CA VAL A 9 9.16 -9.83 1.97
C VAL A 9 9.11 -10.98 0.98
N LYS A 10 9.01 -12.21 1.50
CA LYS A 10 8.90 -13.40 0.65
C LYS A 10 7.50 -13.54 0.06
N HIS A 11 6.50 -13.10 0.78
CA HIS A 11 5.09 -13.19 0.40
C HIS A 11 4.37 -11.91 0.81
N CYS A 12 3.27 -11.62 0.13
CA CYS A 12 2.42 -10.49 0.47
C CYS A 12 1.09 -11.01 1.02
N TYR A 13 1.13 -11.69 2.18
CA TYR A 13 -0.04 -12.36 2.75
C TYR A 13 -0.43 -11.89 4.13
N SER A 14 0.52 -11.68 5.02
CA SER A 14 0.24 -11.50 6.44
C SER A 14 0.27 -10.04 6.84
N ASN A 15 -0.22 -9.74 8.04
CA ASN A 15 -0.05 -8.43 8.64
C ASN A 15 1.42 -8.07 8.80
N GLU A 16 2.26 -9.04 9.18
CA GLU A 16 3.68 -8.81 9.35
C GLU A 16 4.33 -8.42 8.03
N ASP A 17 3.97 -9.11 6.94
CA ASP A 17 4.47 -8.74 5.61
C ASP A 17 4.05 -7.31 5.26
N GLY A 18 2.80 -6.96 5.55
CA GLY A 18 2.29 -5.63 5.33
C GLY A 18 3.03 -4.56 6.12
N HIS A 19 3.37 -4.84 7.37
CA HIS A 19 4.11 -3.90 8.21
C HIS A 19 5.49 -3.59 7.65
N VAL A 20 6.17 -4.58 7.08
CA VAL A 20 7.48 -4.37 6.46
C VAL A 20 7.36 -3.40 5.28
N VAL A 21 6.37 -3.61 4.44
CA VAL A 21 6.12 -2.72 3.30
C VAL A 21 5.70 -1.33 3.78
N TYR A 22 4.84 -1.27 4.79
CA TYR A 22 4.40 -0.01 5.38
C TYR A 22 5.56 0.83 5.87
N ASP A 23 6.49 0.23 6.61
CA ASP A 23 7.63 0.95 7.17
C ASP A 23 8.48 1.57 6.05
N ALA A 24 8.70 0.83 4.96
CA ALA A 24 9.48 1.32 3.83
C ALA A 24 8.77 2.47 3.11
N VAL A 25 7.47 2.34 2.89
CA VAL A 25 6.67 3.38 2.22
C VAL A 25 6.59 4.64 3.09
N LEU A 26 6.30 4.46 4.37
CA LEU A 26 6.17 5.57 5.31
C LEU A 26 7.45 6.39 5.37
N ALA A 27 8.60 5.73 5.45
CA ALA A 27 9.88 6.42 5.52
C ALA A 27 10.09 7.34 4.31
N GLN A 28 9.72 6.89 3.11
CA GLN A 28 9.89 7.69 1.91
C GLN A 28 8.93 8.88 1.88
N ILE A 29 7.68 8.67 2.23
CA ILE A 29 6.68 9.75 2.23
C ILE A 29 7.06 10.81 3.28
N LEU A 30 7.53 10.38 4.44
CA LEU A 30 7.97 11.31 5.49
C LEU A 30 9.16 12.18 5.05
N HIS A 31 9.97 11.67 4.13
CA HIS A 31 11.09 12.44 3.55
C HIS A 31 10.68 13.23 2.31
N GLY A 32 9.38 13.33 2.04
CA GLY A 32 8.87 14.10 0.91
C GLY A 32 9.03 13.42 -0.43
N GLN A 33 9.28 12.12 -0.47
CA GLN A 33 9.47 11.38 -1.71
C GLN A 33 8.17 10.71 -2.15
N SER A 34 7.95 10.69 -3.47
CA SER A 34 6.88 9.88 -4.05
C SER A 34 7.37 8.44 -4.17
N VAL A 35 6.45 7.49 -3.99
CA VAL A 35 6.78 6.07 -3.97
C VAL A 35 5.92 5.32 -4.97
N VAL A 36 6.54 4.44 -5.74
CA VAL A 36 5.86 3.48 -6.59
C VAL A 36 6.15 2.09 -6.00
N VAL A 37 5.11 1.36 -5.61
CA VAL A 37 5.27 -0.02 -5.13
C VAL A 37 5.05 -0.96 -6.30
N SER A 38 6.04 -1.79 -6.59
CA SER A 38 5.96 -2.79 -7.63
C SER A 38 5.55 -4.13 -7.04
N PHE A 39 4.51 -4.72 -7.60
CA PHE A 39 4.04 -6.05 -7.22
C PHE A 39 4.55 -7.12 -8.19
N GLU A 40 5.67 -6.87 -8.83
CA GLU A 40 6.27 -7.85 -9.74
C GLU A 40 6.41 -9.20 -9.02
N GLY A 41 5.88 -10.27 -9.63
CA GLY A 41 5.93 -11.62 -9.07
C GLY A 41 4.82 -11.95 -8.08
N VAL A 42 3.92 -11.00 -7.80
CA VAL A 42 2.80 -11.20 -6.88
C VAL A 42 1.50 -11.28 -7.67
N ASP A 43 0.75 -12.36 -7.50
CA ASP A 43 -0.50 -12.55 -8.23
C ASP A 43 -1.71 -11.98 -7.49
N THR A 44 -1.79 -12.20 -6.18
CA THR A 44 -2.92 -11.77 -5.36
C THR A 44 -2.44 -11.29 -4.00
N VAL A 45 -3.28 -10.46 -3.35
CA VAL A 45 -3.03 -10.02 -1.98
C VAL A 45 -4.33 -10.07 -1.19
N PRO A 46 -4.30 -10.49 0.09
CA PRO A 46 -5.49 -10.44 0.93
C PRO A 46 -5.68 -9.05 1.53
N SER A 47 -6.87 -8.80 2.08
CA SER A 47 -7.17 -7.53 2.72
C SER A 47 -6.27 -7.26 3.93
N SER A 48 -5.88 -8.30 4.65
CA SER A 48 -4.99 -8.16 5.82
C SER A 48 -3.66 -7.53 5.45
N PHE A 49 -3.08 -7.95 4.32
CA PHE A 49 -1.83 -7.36 3.83
C PHE A 49 -2.05 -5.88 3.44
N VAL A 50 -3.09 -5.62 2.64
CA VAL A 50 -3.36 -4.25 2.15
C VAL A 50 -3.64 -3.31 3.32
N ASN A 51 -4.40 -3.77 4.32
CA ASN A 51 -4.69 -2.95 5.51
C ASN A 51 -3.41 -2.56 6.23
N SER A 52 -2.51 -3.50 6.45
CA SER A 52 -1.27 -3.24 7.19
C SER A 52 -0.26 -2.45 6.39
N ALA A 53 -0.21 -2.66 5.06
CA ALA A 53 0.78 -2.02 4.22
C ALA A 53 0.39 -0.59 3.82
N PHE A 54 -0.88 -0.37 3.48
CA PHE A 54 -1.28 0.88 2.84
C PHE A 54 -2.40 1.61 3.57
N ILE A 55 -3.43 0.92 4.03
CA ILE A 55 -4.57 1.58 4.71
C ILE A 55 -4.10 2.23 6.00
N ALA A 56 -3.13 1.63 6.67
CA ALA A 56 -2.54 2.21 7.89
C ALA A 56 -1.94 3.60 7.67
N LEU A 57 -1.59 3.95 6.43
CA LEU A 57 -1.10 5.29 6.11
C LEU A 57 -2.14 6.38 6.39
N LEU A 58 -3.43 6.04 6.38
CA LEU A 58 -4.50 6.99 6.71
C LEU A 58 -4.43 7.48 8.15
N GLU A 59 -3.74 6.77 9.04
CA GLU A 59 -3.48 7.24 10.40
C GLU A 59 -2.48 8.41 10.43
N LYS A 60 -1.66 8.54 9.38
CA LYS A 60 -0.57 9.52 9.33
C LYS A 60 -0.85 10.66 8.36
N PHE A 61 -1.58 10.39 7.28
CA PHE A 61 -1.78 11.34 6.18
C PHE A 61 -3.23 11.33 5.71
N PRO A 62 -3.76 12.46 5.22
CA PRO A 62 -5.04 12.46 4.54
C PRO A 62 -4.94 11.67 3.22
N PHE A 63 -6.06 11.13 2.77
CA PHE A 63 -6.11 10.30 1.58
C PHE A 63 -5.57 11.02 0.34
N GLU A 64 -5.86 12.31 0.18
CA GLU A 64 -5.37 13.08 -0.96
C GLU A 64 -3.84 13.12 -1.02
N GLN A 65 -3.20 13.24 0.12
CA GLN A 65 -1.73 13.24 0.17
C GLN A 65 -1.18 11.86 -0.19
N ILE A 66 -1.84 10.79 0.28
CA ILE A 66 -1.44 9.42 -0.08
C ILE A 66 -1.56 9.21 -1.58
N LYS A 67 -2.68 9.64 -2.20
CA LYS A 67 -2.89 9.53 -3.64
C LYS A 67 -1.81 10.24 -4.45
N GLN A 68 -1.35 11.38 -3.96
CA GLN A 68 -0.34 12.18 -4.66
C GLN A 68 1.05 11.57 -4.57
N ASN A 69 1.32 10.79 -3.54
CA ASN A 69 2.67 10.31 -3.25
C ASN A 69 2.85 8.80 -3.38
N LEU A 70 1.77 8.05 -3.55
CA LEU A 70 1.83 6.59 -3.62
C LEU A 70 1.12 6.10 -4.87
N SER A 71 1.82 5.28 -5.65
CA SER A 71 1.23 4.62 -6.80
C SER A 71 1.76 3.19 -6.88
N PHE A 72 1.21 2.42 -7.81
CA PHE A 72 1.49 0.99 -7.91
C PHE A 72 1.77 0.61 -9.35
N LYS A 73 2.63 -0.39 -9.55
CA LYS A 73 2.88 -0.94 -10.88
C LYS A 73 3.05 -2.46 -10.78
N GLN A 74 3.04 -3.13 -11.92
CA GLN A 74 3.16 -4.59 -12.02
C GLN A 74 2.07 -5.27 -11.20
N THR A 75 0.88 -4.69 -11.20
CA THR A 75 -0.27 -5.20 -10.45
C THR A 75 -1.09 -6.17 -11.31
N THR A 76 -2.03 -6.84 -10.67
CA THR A 76 -3.05 -7.65 -11.32
C THR A 76 -4.42 -7.02 -11.05
N PRO A 77 -5.47 -7.42 -11.78
CA PRO A 77 -6.82 -6.92 -11.49
C PRO A 77 -7.24 -7.18 -10.04
N GLN A 78 -6.85 -8.32 -9.44
CA GLN A 78 -7.18 -8.63 -8.06
C GLN A 78 -6.49 -7.64 -7.11
N ILE A 79 -5.19 -7.37 -7.34
CA ILE A 79 -4.43 -6.45 -6.48
C ILE A 79 -5.02 -5.04 -6.59
N ASN A 80 -5.27 -4.56 -7.81
CA ASN A 80 -5.86 -3.23 -8.02
C ASN A 80 -7.21 -3.10 -7.32
N GLU A 81 -8.07 -4.11 -7.47
CA GLU A 81 -9.39 -4.08 -6.87
C GLU A 81 -9.33 -4.09 -5.35
N MET A 82 -8.43 -4.91 -4.78
CA MET A 82 -8.28 -4.99 -3.34
C MET A 82 -7.81 -3.65 -2.77
N ILE A 83 -6.80 -3.04 -3.38
CA ILE A 83 -6.27 -1.74 -2.92
C ILE A 83 -7.35 -0.67 -3.05
N ARG A 84 -8.00 -0.58 -4.21
CA ARG A 84 -9.01 0.44 -4.45
C ARG A 84 -10.20 0.31 -3.51
N SER A 85 -10.71 -0.90 -3.35
CA SER A 85 -11.90 -1.11 -2.52
C SER A 85 -11.62 -0.83 -1.04
N ARG A 86 -10.42 -1.19 -0.55
CA ARG A 86 -10.06 -0.92 0.83
C ARG A 86 -9.87 0.57 1.09
N PHE A 87 -9.20 1.28 0.20
CA PHE A 87 -9.06 2.72 0.33
C PHE A 87 -10.41 3.43 0.24
N SER A 88 -11.25 3.04 -0.70
CA SER A 88 -12.58 3.65 -0.83
C SER A 88 -13.42 3.45 0.43
N PHE A 89 -13.41 2.23 0.96
CA PHE A 89 -14.16 1.93 2.18
C PHE A 89 -13.68 2.76 3.37
N GLU A 90 -12.38 2.77 3.60
CA GLU A 90 -11.82 3.47 4.77
C GLU A 90 -11.85 4.98 4.62
N ALA A 91 -11.62 5.51 3.42
CA ALA A 91 -11.71 6.96 3.20
C ALA A 91 -13.14 7.46 3.38
N ASN A 92 -14.13 6.74 2.83
CA ASN A 92 -15.53 7.11 2.99
C ASN A 92 -15.95 7.05 4.46
N ARG A 93 -15.49 6.04 5.19
CA ARG A 93 -15.83 5.91 6.61
C ARG A 93 -15.25 7.06 7.44
N ARG A 94 -14.02 7.49 7.12
CA ARG A 94 -13.33 8.55 7.88
C ARG A 94 -13.87 9.95 7.59
N TYR A 95 -14.33 10.17 6.36
CA TYR A 95 -14.75 11.50 5.91
C TYR A 95 -16.26 11.61 5.66
N ALA A 96 -17.01 10.56 6.00
CA ALA A 96 -18.46 10.56 5.83
C ALA A 96 -19.16 11.41 6.89
#